data_83637d5bb815008c2b86ff8b42042384
#
_entry.id   83637d5bb815008c2b86ff8b42042384
#
_cell.length_a   1.000
_cell.length_b   1.000
_cell.length_c   1.000
_cell.angle_alpha   90.00
_cell.angle_beta   90.00
_cell.angle_gamma   90.00
#
_symmetry.space_group_name_H-M   'P 1'
#
loop_
_entity.id
_entity.type
_entity.pdbx_description
1 polymer ?
#
loop_
_entity_poly.entity_id
_entity_poly.type
_entity_poly.pdbx_seq_one_letter_code
_entity_poly.pdbx_strand_id
1 'polypeptide(L)'
;MNCDFKNKVALVTGGTSGIGKEIAKQLLINGAKVIINYGHNEENYEKTKKELEEFKEKVSFIKADVSNEDEVIKMFNQMEKLDYLINNAGTNIDGYIETLNIEDFRRVLDVNLIGKVICTKYAIPLLKSSNNPSIINIASRLGIKPCAEASAYCSAEAGIINFTGASALELSKYNIRVNTVSPSLTITPLALEGWTQEEIEEHKQNNPLKRLGETIDIANVVLFLLSDKASYINGENINVNGGSLLK
;
A
#
# COMPACT_ATOMS: atom_id res chain seq x y z
N MET A 1 -8.00 -5.58 17.74
CA MET A 1 -8.52 -4.21 17.87
C MET A 1 -9.85 -4.18 17.15
N ASN A 2 -10.98 -3.95 17.82
CA ASN A 2 -12.26 -3.81 17.11
C ASN A 2 -12.33 -2.40 16.50
N CYS A 3 -12.07 -2.30 15.20
CA CYS A 3 -12.38 -1.12 14.40
C CYS A 3 -13.70 -1.40 13.69
N ASP A 4 -14.67 -0.50 13.79
CA ASP A 4 -15.94 -0.64 13.07
C ASP A 4 -15.87 0.23 11.80
N PHE A 5 -15.84 -0.42 10.65
CA PHE A 5 -15.82 0.25 9.34
C PHE A 5 -17.16 0.08 8.59
N LYS A 6 -18.26 -0.23 9.30
CA LYS A 6 -19.58 -0.29 8.70
C LYS A 6 -19.90 1.00 7.94
N ASN A 7 -20.49 0.85 6.76
CA ASN A 7 -20.85 1.95 5.85
C ASN A 7 -19.66 2.76 5.29
N LYS A 8 -18.41 2.33 5.53
CA LYS A 8 -17.22 2.89 4.91
C LYS A 8 -16.89 2.18 3.62
N VAL A 9 -16.34 2.93 2.66
CA VAL A 9 -15.87 2.43 1.37
C VAL A 9 -14.36 2.67 1.28
N ALA A 10 -13.60 1.61 1.01
CA ALA A 10 -12.16 1.66 0.86
C ALA A 10 -11.74 1.21 -0.55
N LEU A 11 -10.77 1.90 -1.15
CA LEU A 11 -10.05 1.46 -2.33
C LEU A 11 -8.66 0.98 -1.91
N VAL A 12 -8.31 -0.26 -2.30
CA VAL A 12 -6.98 -0.83 -2.10
C VAL A 12 -6.34 -1.10 -3.45
N THR A 13 -5.29 -0.36 -3.80
CA THR A 13 -4.55 -0.61 -5.04
C THR A 13 -3.59 -1.78 -4.87
N GLY A 14 -3.46 -2.63 -5.91
CA GLY A 14 -2.68 -3.87 -5.82
C GLY A 14 -3.22 -4.84 -4.75
N GLY A 15 -4.53 -4.87 -4.57
CA GLY A 15 -5.18 -5.60 -3.46
C GLY A 15 -5.42 -7.09 -3.73
N THR A 16 -4.88 -7.69 -4.80
CA THR A 16 -5.05 -9.12 -5.11
C THR A 16 -3.90 -10.02 -4.60
N SER A 17 -2.90 -9.47 -3.93
CA SER A 17 -1.81 -10.25 -3.35
C SER A 17 -1.20 -9.57 -2.12
N GLY A 18 -0.42 -10.32 -1.36
CA GLY A 18 0.45 -9.81 -0.29
C GLY A 18 -0.24 -8.92 0.73
N ILE A 19 0.38 -7.79 1.04
CA ILE A 19 -0.08 -6.81 2.03
C ILE A 19 -1.43 -6.23 1.63
N GLY A 20 -1.61 -5.85 0.36
CA GLY A 20 -2.86 -5.28 -0.12
C GLY A 20 -4.06 -6.21 0.04
N LYS A 21 -3.89 -7.50 -0.28
CA LYS A 21 -4.93 -8.52 -0.07
C LYS A 21 -5.31 -8.67 1.40
N GLU A 22 -4.33 -8.70 2.29
CA GLU A 22 -4.60 -8.80 3.73
C GLU A 22 -5.33 -7.56 4.26
N ILE A 23 -4.92 -6.36 3.84
CA ILE A 23 -5.61 -5.11 4.20
C ILE A 23 -7.07 -5.16 3.74
N ALA A 24 -7.31 -5.53 2.48
CA ALA A 24 -8.65 -5.65 1.92
C ALA A 24 -9.52 -6.65 2.71
N LYS A 25 -8.97 -7.82 3.02
CA LYS A 25 -9.63 -8.85 3.83
C LYS A 25 -9.98 -8.34 5.23
N GLN A 26 -9.05 -7.70 5.91
CA GLN A 26 -9.29 -7.18 7.26
C GLN A 26 -10.32 -6.03 7.26
N LEU A 27 -10.36 -5.18 6.25
CA LEU A 27 -11.40 -4.16 6.09
C LEU A 27 -12.77 -4.79 5.90
N LEU A 28 -12.90 -5.83 5.07
CA LEU A 28 -14.15 -6.58 4.85
C LEU A 28 -14.65 -7.24 6.14
N ILE A 29 -13.77 -7.91 6.88
CA ILE A 29 -14.07 -8.54 8.19
C ILE A 29 -14.61 -7.50 9.18
N ASN A 30 -14.06 -6.29 9.18
CA ASN A 30 -14.47 -5.18 10.04
C ASN A 30 -15.62 -4.34 9.46
N GLY A 31 -16.30 -4.82 8.42
CA GLY A 31 -17.58 -4.30 7.93
C GLY A 31 -17.54 -3.32 6.78
N ALA A 32 -16.37 -2.93 6.29
CA ALA A 32 -16.23 -2.03 5.14
C ALA A 32 -16.75 -2.66 3.85
N LYS A 33 -17.11 -1.82 2.88
CA LYS A 33 -17.12 -2.17 1.46
C LYS A 33 -15.74 -1.90 0.90
N VAL A 34 -15.20 -2.83 0.12
CA VAL A 34 -13.83 -2.72 -0.41
C VAL A 34 -13.83 -2.84 -1.93
N ILE A 35 -13.21 -1.87 -2.58
CA ILE A 35 -12.87 -1.90 -3.99
C ILE A 35 -11.42 -2.33 -4.09
N ILE A 36 -11.17 -3.45 -4.75
CA ILE A 36 -9.83 -3.97 -4.97
C ILE A 36 -9.40 -3.63 -6.39
N ASN A 37 -8.37 -2.77 -6.52
CA ASN A 37 -7.74 -2.57 -7.81
C ASN A 37 -6.65 -3.62 -8.03
N TYR A 38 -6.52 -4.08 -9.26
CA TYR A 38 -5.43 -4.95 -9.73
C TYR A 38 -4.97 -4.52 -11.13
N GLY A 39 -3.70 -4.79 -11.44
CA GLY A 39 -3.11 -4.49 -12.76
C GLY A 39 -3.29 -5.65 -13.75
N HIS A 40 -2.22 -6.42 -13.97
CA HIS A 40 -2.15 -7.40 -15.06
C HIS A 40 -2.26 -8.86 -14.61
N ASN A 41 -2.18 -9.16 -13.31
CA ASN A 41 -2.16 -10.53 -12.81
C ASN A 41 -3.56 -11.09 -12.61
N GLU A 42 -4.10 -11.72 -13.67
CA GLU A 42 -5.44 -12.34 -13.67
C GLU A 42 -5.50 -13.57 -12.74
N GLU A 43 -4.42 -14.32 -12.58
CA GLU A 43 -4.38 -15.48 -11.68
C GLU A 43 -4.60 -15.05 -10.22
N ASN A 44 -3.88 -14.02 -9.78
CA ASN A 44 -4.06 -13.46 -8.45
C ASN A 44 -5.47 -12.89 -8.25
N TYR A 45 -6.04 -12.27 -9.28
CA TYR A 45 -7.43 -11.80 -9.26
C TYR A 45 -8.42 -12.94 -9.03
N GLU A 46 -8.39 -14.00 -9.86
CA GLU A 46 -9.32 -15.12 -9.75
C GLU A 46 -9.18 -15.85 -8.41
N LYS A 47 -7.95 -16.06 -7.95
CA LYS A 47 -7.67 -16.64 -6.63
C LYS A 47 -8.25 -15.81 -5.50
N THR A 48 -8.00 -14.50 -5.50
CA THR A 48 -8.47 -13.58 -4.45
C THR A 48 -9.98 -13.44 -4.47
N LYS A 49 -10.60 -13.39 -5.64
CA LYS A 49 -12.06 -13.37 -5.81
C LYS A 49 -12.71 -14.60 -5.17
N LYS A 50 -12.12 -15.79 -5.40
CA LYS A 50 -12.59 -17.04 -4.78
C LYS A 50 -12.38 -17.04 -3.25
N GLU A 51 -11.24 -16.56 -2.77
CA GLU A 51 -10.94 -16.46 -1.33
C GLU A 51 -11.88 -15.50 -0.59
N LEU A 52 -12.37 -14.46 -1.28
CA LEU A 52 -13.27 -13.45 -0.71
C LEU A 52 -14.75 -13.66 -1.07
N GLU A 53 -15.14 -14.85 -1.56
CA GLU A 53 -16.50 -15.15 -1.99
C GLU A 53 -17.55 -14.91 -0.87
N GLU A 54 -17.18 -15.14 0.38
CA GLU A 54 -18.05 -14.86 1.54
C GLU A 54 -18.41 -13.37 1.68
N PHE A 55 -17.60 -12.47 1.09
CA PHE A 55 -17.77 -11.02 1.10
C PHE A 55 -18.28 -10.45 -0.24
N LYS A 56 -18.79 -11.27 -1.17
CA LYS A 56 -19.17 -10.86 -2.53
C LYS A 56 -20.10 -9.64 -2.63
N GLU A 57 -20.95 -9.43 -1.62
CA GLU A 57 -21.85 -8.28 -1.56
C GLU A 57 -21.14 -6.98 -1.10
N LYS A 58 -19.89 -7.08 -0.63
CA LYS A 58 -19.12 -5.97 -0.08
C LYS A 58 -17.79 -5.74 -0.80
N VAL A 59 -17.40 -6.65 -1.68
CA VAL A 59 -16.14 -6.55 -2.45
C VAL A 59 -16.43 -6.37 -3.93
N SER A 60 -15.71 -5.47 -4.57
CA SER A 60 -15.68 -5.34 -6.03
C SER A 60 -14.24 -5.24 -6.52
N PHE A 61 -14.02 -5.55 -7.79
CA PHE A 61 -12.69 -5.57 -8.39
C PHE A 61 -12.68 -4.67 -9.61
N ILE A 62 -11.63 -3.84 -9.75
CA ILE A 62 -11.43 -2.97 -10.91
C ILE A 62 -10.02 -3.17 -11.44
N LYS A 63 -9.92 -3.54 -12.72
CA LYS A 63 -8.64 -3.63 -13.41
C LYS A 63 -8.20 -2.24 -13.87
N ALA A 64 -7.01 -1.81 -13.45
CA ALA A 64 -6.35 -0.60 -13.93
C ALA A 64 -4.86 -0.64 -13.57
N ASP A 65 -3.99 -0.24 -14.50
CA ASP A 65 -2.58 0.07 -14.21
C ASP A 65 -2.52 1.44 -13.54
N VAL A 66 -2.06 1.48 -12.28
CA VAL A 66 -1.99 2.73 -11.51
C VAL A 66 -1.01 3.75 -12.10
N SER A 67 -0.04 3.32 -12.90
CA SER A 67 0.89 4.19 -13.61
C SER A 67 0.29 4.83 -14.87
N ASN A 68 -0.89 4.39 -15.31
CA ASN A 68 -1.62 4.93 -16.44
C ASN A 68 -2.73 5.86 -15.95
N GLU A 69 -2.56 7.17 -16.13
CA GLU A 69 -3.51 8.18 -15.63
C GLU A 69 -4.91 8.00 -16.22
N ASP A 70 -5.05 7.64 -17.50
CA ASP A 70 -6.35 7.43 -18.14
C ASP A 70 -7.11 6.23 -17.56
N GLU A 71 -6.40 5.15 -17.23
CA GLU A 71 -6.99 3.98 -16.58
C GLU A 71 -7.43 4.31 -15.15
N VAL A 72 -6.61 5.09 -14.42
CA VAL A 72 -6.96 5.57 -13.07
C VAL A 72 -8.19 6.47 -13.11
N ILE A 73 -8.29 7.40 -14.06
CA ILE A 73 -9.49 8.23 -14.25
C ILE A 73 -10.73 7.35 -14.47
N LYS A 74 -10.64 6.36 -15.36
CA LYS A 74 -11.74 5.42 -15.62
C LYS A 74 -12.09 4.59 -14.36
N MET A 75 -11.11 4.22 -13.56
CA MET A 75 -11.34 3.52 -12.29
C MET A 75 -12.13 4.39 -11.32
N PHE A 76 -11.69 5.64 -11.08
CA PHE A 76 -12.38 6.53 -10.15
C PHE A 76 -13.77 6.96 -10.62
N ASN A 77 -14.00 7.07 -11.93
CA ASN A 77 -15.33 7.38 -12.50
C ASN A 77 -16.38 6.28 -12.25
N GLN A 78 -15.99 5.08 -11.83
CA GLN A 78 -16.90 4.01 -11.45
C GLN A 78 -17.32 4.08 -9.96
N MET A 79 -16.80 5.05 -9.20
CA MET A 79 -17.01 5.16 -7.77
C MET A 79 -17.91 6.33 -7.43
N GLU A 80 -18.94 6.09 -6.64
CA GLU A 80 -19.82 7.14 -6.11
C GLU A 80 -19.38 7.67 -4.75
N LYS A 81 -18.63 6.87 -4.00
CA LYS A 81 -18.19 7.16 -2.63
C LYS A 81 -16.82 6.56 -2.36
N LEU A 82 -16.02 7.28 -1.60
CA LEU A 82 -14.76 6.78 -1.05
C LEU A 82 -14.50 7.42 0.32
N ASP A 83 -14.22 6.60 1.32
CA ASP A 83 -13.80 7.06 2.65
C ASP A 83 -12.30 6.86 2.86
N TYR A 84 -11.72 5.79 2.29
CA TYR A 84 -10.32 5.43 2.48
C TYR A 84 -9.64 5.05 1.17
N LEU A 85 -8.46 5.61 0.94
CA LEU A 85 -7.56 5.19 -0.13
C LEU A 85 -6.34 4.51 0.47
N ILE A 86 -6.06 3.29 0.06
CA ILE A 86 -4.84 2.57 0.40
C ILE A 86 -4.01 2.39 -0.87
N ASN A 87 -2.99 3.23 -1.03
CA ASN A 87 -2.01 3.17 -2.10
C ASN A 87 -0.98 2.09 -1.78
N ASN A 88 -1.25 0.86 -2.21
CA ASN A 88 -0.40 -0.30 -1.95
C ASN A 88 0.26 -0.86 -3.21
N ALA A 89 -0.29 -0.63 -4.41
CA ALA A 89 0.31 -1.12 -5.64
C ALA A 89 1.79 -0.76 -5.72
N GLY A 90 2.61 -1.73 -6.09
CA GLY A 90 4.05 -1.58 -6.18
C GLY A 90 4.69 -2.73 -6.96
N THR A 91 5.89 -2.47 -7.45
CA THR A 91 6.78 -3.42 -8.14
C THR A 91 8.21 -3.18 -7.70
N ASN A 92 9.08 -4.16 -7.92
CA ASN A 92 10.50 -4.02 -7.72
C ASN A 92 11.25 -4.64 -8.90
N ILE A 93 12.33 -3.99 -9.32
CA ILE A 93 13.26 -4.47 -10.32
C ILE A 93 14.65 -4.10 -9.79
N ASP A 94 15.39 -5.11 -9.34
CA ASP A 94 16.72 -4.93 -8.77
C ASP A 94 17.79 -4.83 -9.84
N GLY A 95 18.86 -4.10 -9.57
CA GLY A 95 20.01 -3.96 -10.44
C GLY A 95 21.07 -2.98 -9.90
N TYR A 96 22.35 -3.30 -10.13
CA TYR A 96 23.45 -2.42 -9.81
C TYR A 96 23.41 -1.16 -10.68
N ILE A 97 23.75 -0.01 -10.10
CA ILE A 97 23.67 1.29 -10.78
C ILE A 97 24.46 1.34 -12.09
N GLU A 98 25.58 0.63 -12.18
CA GLU A 98 26.44 0.57 -13.36
C GLU A 98 25.84 -0.21 -14.54
N THR A 99 24.91 -1.14 -14.27
CA THR A 99 24.26 -2.00 -15.27
C THR A 99 22.75 -1.76 -15.36
N LEU A 100 22.24 -0.82 -14.57
CA LEU A 100 20.82 -0.53 -14.45
C LEU A 100 20.21 -0.10 -15.79
N ASN A 101 19.10 -0.73 -16.18
CA ASN A 101 18.30 -0.26 -17.29
C ASN A 101 17.45 0.94 -16.83
N ILE A 102 17.55 2.05 -17.53
CA ILE A 102 16.81 3.28 -17.18
C ILE A 102 15.29 3.12 -17.35
N GLU A 103 14.84 2.28 -18.28
CA GLU A 103 13.40 2.00 -18.44
C GLU A 103 12.85 1.21 -17.25
N ASP A 104 13.63 0.26 -16.70
CA ASP A 104 13.26 -0.46 -15.49
C ASP A 104 13.20 0.48 -14.27
N PHE A 105 14.18 1.39 -14.17
CA PHE A 105 14.17 2.45 -13.14
C PHE A 105 12.91 3.31 -13.24
N ARG A 106 12.57 3.78 -14.46
CA ARG A 106 11.35 4.56 -14.70
C ARG A 106 10.11 3.75 -14.32
N ARG A 107 10.02 2.48 -14.74
CA ARG A 107 8.88 1.64 -14.43
C ARG A 107 8.63 1.52 -12.92
N VAL A 108 9.68 1.35 -12.13
CA VAL A 108 9.56 1.31 -10.66
C VAL A 108 9.07 2.66 -10.12
N LEU A 109 9.60 3.79 -10.59
CA LEU A 109 9.11 5.11 -10.18
C LEU A 109 7.65 5.34 -10.60
N ASP A 110 7.30 4.96 -11.83
CA ASP A 110 5.94 5.16 -12.37
C ASP A 110 4.90 4.40 -11.55
N VAL A 111 5.18 3.17 -11.13
CA VAL A 111 4.25 2.39 -10.33
C VAL A 111 4.27 2.84 -8.86
N ASN A 112 5.45 2.85 -8.23
CA ASN A 112 5.55 2.99 -6.77
C ASN A 112 5.39 4.42 -6.28
N LEU A 113 5.73 5.41 -7.09
CA LEU A 113 5.62 6.83 -6.73
C LEU A 113 4.51 7.52 -7.54
N ILE A 114 4.67 7.62 -8.86
CA ILE A 114 3.74 8.39 -9.69
C ILE A 114 2.33 7.82 -9.64
N GLY A 115 2.17 6.49 -9.68
CA GLY A 115 0.86 5.83 -9.56
C GLY A 115 0.13 6.18 -8.26
N LYS A 116 0.85 6.24 -7.14
CA LYS A 116 0.26 6.66 -5.84
C LYS A 116 -0.12 8.14 -5.85
N VAL A 117 0.66 9.00 -6.52
CA VAL A 117 0.33 10.42 -6.72
C VAL A 117 -0.94 10.57 -7.56
N ILE A 118 -1.03 9.85 -8.69
CA ILE A 118 -2.20 9.86 -9.57
C ILE A 118 -3.45 9.41 -8.80
N CYS A 119 -3.38 8.24 -8.12
CA CYS A 119 -4.50 7.74 -7.33
C CYS A 119 -4.92 8.74 -6.24
N THR A 120 -3.97 9.35 -5.53
CA THR A 120 -4.26 10.38 -4.53
C THR A 120 -5.00 11.57 -5.16
N LYS A 121 -4.52 12.11 -6.29
CA LYS A 121 -5.13 13.23 -7.02
C LYS A 121 -6.61 12.96 -7.34
N TYR A 122 -6.91 11.80 -7.91
CA TYR A 122 -8.26 11.46 -8.35
C TYR A 122 -9.18 10.97 -7.23
N ALA A 123 -8.63 10.59 -6.07
CA ALA A 123 -9.42 10.26 -4.87
C ALA A 123 -9.97 11.49 -4.13
N ILE A 124 -9.31 12.64 -4.23
CA ILE A 124 -9.65 13.86 -3.46
C ILE A 124 -11.12 14.26 -3.57
N PRO A 125 -11.75 14.32 -4.77
CA PRO A 125 -13.15 14.72 -4.89
C PRO A 125 -14.10 13.84 -4.07
N LEU A 126 -13.88 12.52 -4.07
CA LEU A 126 -14.69 11.55 -3.34
C LEU A 126 -14.42 11.62 -1.83
N LEU A 127 -13.14 11.72 -1.43
CA LEU A 127 -12.73 11.81 -0.04
C LEU A 127 -13.27 13.05 0.67
N LYS A 128 -13.40 14.18 -0.03
CA LYS A 128 -13.99 15.42 0.52
C LYS A 128 -15.43 15.23 1.01
N SER A 129 -16.15 14.25 0.50
CA SER A 129 -17.53 13.94 0.88
C SER A 129 -17.62 12.96 2.06
N SER A 130 -16.49 12.46 2.56
CA SER A 130 -16.42 11.54 3.70
C SER A 130 -16.33 12.29 5.03
N ASN A 131 -16.90 11.70 6.10
CA ASN A 131 -16.84 12.28 7.45
C ASN A 131 -15.50 12.03 8.19
N ASN A 132 -14.71 11.05 7.77
CA ASN A 132 -13.38 10.75 8.32
C ASN A 132 -12.49 10.17 7.21
N PRO A 133 -12.13 10.99 6.20
CA PRO A 133 -11.35 10.53 5.08
C PRO A 133 -9.89 10.30 5.48
N SER A 134 -9.29 9.22 4.94
CA SER A 134 -7.88 8.93 5.17
C SER A 134 -7.22 8.28 3.97
N ILE A 135 -5.97 8.65 3.74
CA ILE A 135 -5.09 8.06 2.73
C ILE A 135 -3.94 7.37 3.45
N ILE A 136 -3.68 6.12 3.11
CA ILE A 136 -2.51 5.38 3.58
C ILE A 136 -1.65 5.01 2.38
N ASN A 137 -0.41 5.45 2.40
CA ASN A 137 0.61 5.05 1.45
C ASN A 137 1.43 3.90 2.03
N ILE A 138 1.46 2.74 1.37
CA ILE A 138 2.39 1.67 1.73
C ILE A 138 3.72 2.02 1.06
N ALA A 139 4.74 2.22 1.88
CA ALA A 139 6.12 2.45 1.46
C ALA A 139 7.01 1.28 1.88
N SER A 140 8.26 1.56 2.23
CA SER A 140 9.22 0.56 2.69
C SER A 140 10.24 1.19 3.63
N ARG A 141 10.82 0.36 4.53
CA ARG A 141 12.02 0.76 5.28
C ARG A 141 13.17 1.19 4.37
N LEU A 142 13.18 0.69 3.12
CA LEU A 142 14.22 1.03 2.13
C LEU A 142 14.13 2.48 1.63
N GLY A 143 13.01 3.16 1.85
CA GLY A 143 12.93 4.61 1.68
C GLY A 143 13.66 5.42 2.76
N ILE A 144 14.10 4.76 3.86
CA ILE A 144 14.82 5.38 4.98
C ILE A 144 16.27 4.88 5.05
N LYS A 145 16.45 3.56 4.97
CA LYS A 145 17.75 2.90 4.99
C LYS A 145 17.92 2.08 3.72
N PRO A 146 18.58 2.66 2.69
CA PRO A 146 18.71 2.02 1.39
C PRO A 146 19.62 0.78 1.44
N CYS A 147 19.55 -0.04 0.40
CA CYS A 147 20.46 -1.14 0.15
C CYS A 147 20.98 -1.09 -1.29
N ALA A 148 22.05 -1.82 -1.56
CA ALA A 148 22.56 -2.01 -2.92
C ALA A 148 21.52 -2.70 -3.80
N GLU A 149 21.64 -2.58 -5.09
CA GLU A 149 20.79 -3.16 -6.13
C GLU A 149 19.37 -2.60 -6.22
N ALA A 150 18.85 -1.95 -5.17
CA ALA A 150 17.48 -1.45 -5.08
C ALA A 150 17.37 0.08 -5.26
N SER A 151 18.26 0.70 -6.05
CA SER A 151 18.30 2.18 -6.17
C SER A 151 16.99 2.80 -6.66
N ALA A 152 16.31 2.18 -7.64
CA ALA A 152 15.02 2.63 -8.15
C ALA A 152 13.94 2.54 -7.06
N TYR A 153 13.84 1.39 -6.40
CA TYR A 153 12.89 1.13 -5.35
C TYR A 153 13.11 2.07 -4.14
N CYS A 154 14.34 2.17 -3.65
CA CYS A 154 14.69 3.08 -2.56
C CYS A 154 14.31 4.54 -2.87
N SER A 155 14.55 4.99 -4.11
CA SER A 155 14.20 6.34 -4.55
C SER A 155 12.69 6.57 -4.56
N ALA A 156 11.91 5.61 -5.09
CA ALA A 156 10.46 5.68 -5.11
C ALA A 156 9.88 5.70 -3.69
N GLU A 157 10.35 4.82 -2.81
CA GLU A 157 9.84 4.71 -1.44
C GLU A 157 10.21 5.92 -0.56
N ALA A 158 11.40 6.51 -0.76
CA ALA A 158 11.76 7.79 -0.14
C ALA A 158 10.88 8.93 -0.66
N GLY A 159 10.61 8.95 -1.97
CA GLY A 159 9.72 9.91 -2.62
C GLY A 159 8.31 9.87 -2.03
N ILE A 160 7.73 8.67 -1.83
CA ILE A 160 6.36 8.53 -1.29
C ILE A 160 6.28 8.91 0.19
N ILE A 161 7.33 8.63 0.98
CA ILE A 161 7.39 9.10 2.37
C ILE A 161 7.33 10.63 2.42
N ASN A 162 8.11 11.32 1.58
CA ASN A 162 8.12 12.78 1.54
C ASN A 162 6.82 13.35 0.94
N PHE A 163 6.29 12.75 -0.13
CA PHE A 163 5.00 13.10 -0.73
C PHE A 163 3.86 13.03 0.28
N THR A 164 3.90 12.06 1.21
CA THR A 164 2.91 11.93 2.28
C THR A 164 2.87 13.17 3.17
N GLY A 165 4.02 13.67 3.59
CA GLY A 165 4.09 14.90 4.41
C GLY A 165 3.52 16.11 3.68
N ALA A 166 3.91 16.33 2.42
CA ALA A 166 3.40 17.41 1.59
C ALA A 166 1.88 17.31 1.41
N SER A 167 1.38 16.11 1.05
CA SER A 167 -0.05 15.85 0.86
C SER A 167 -0.85 16.05 2.14
N ALA A 168 -0.31 15.64 3.30
CA ALA A 168 -0.95 15.85 4.59
C ALA A 168 -1.17 17.35 4.89
N LEU A 169 -0.18 18.18 4.57
CA LEU A 169 -0.28 19.65 4.72
C LEU A 169 -1.36 20.21 3.77
N GLU A 170 -1.33 19.85 2.50
CA GLU A 170 -2.26 20.38 1.50
C GLU A 170 -3.71 19.95 1.70
N LEU A 171 -3.91 18.70 2.18
CA LEU A 171 -5.24 18.09 2.30
C LEU A 171 -5.88 18.28 3.67
N SER A 172 -5.14 18.75 4.66
CA SER A 172 -5.64 19.03 6.03
C SER A 172 -6.84 19.99 6.05
N LYS A 173 -6.88 20.98 5.13
CA LYS A 173 -8.02 21.90 4.95
C LYS A 173 -9.33 21.20 4.59
N TYR A 174 -9.28 19.95 4.16
CA TYR A 174 -10.44 19.09 3.87
C TYR A 174 -10.63 18.00 4.92
N ASN A 175 -9.89 18.05 6.04
CA ASN A 175 -9.83 17.02 7.07
C ASN A 175 -9.42 15.64 6.55
N ILE A 176 -8.70 15.57 5.42
CA ILE A 176 -8.14 14.33 4.89
C ILE A 176 -6.79 14.10 5.55
N ARG A 177 -6.65 13.01 6.30
CA ARG A 177 -5.38 12.59 6.87
C ARG A 177 -4.60 11.74 5.86
N VAL A 178 -3.30 11.96 5.78
CA VAL A 178 -2.41 11.20 4.90
C VAL A 178 -1.23 10.69 5.72
N ASN A 179 -1.04 9.36 5.77
CA ASN A 179 0.07 8.76 6.50
C ASN A 179 0.72 7.65 5.67
N THR A 180 1.94 7.32 6.01
CA THR A 180 2.70 6.22 5.42
C THR A 180 2.86 5.08 6.42
N VAL A 181 2.81 3.85 5.93
CA VAL A 181 3.25 2.65 6.64
C VAL A 181 4.45 2.08 5.89
N SER A 182 5.57 1.92 6.58
CA SER A 182 6.84 1.42 6.03
C SER A 182 7.20 0.05 6.62
N PRO A 183 6.84 -1.04 5.93
CA PRO A 183 7.24 -2.39 6.33
C PRO A 183 8.74 -2.63 6.16
N SER A 184 9.26 -3.64 6.87
CA SER A 184 10.47 -4.36 6.48
C SER A 184 10.11 -5.56 5.59
N LEU A 185 11.07 -6.47 5.39
CA LEU A 185 10.82 -7.72 4.69
C LEU A 185 9.63 -8.44 5.32
N THR A 186 8.56 -8.54 4.53
CA THR A 186 7.27 -9.12 4.92
C THR A 186 6.98 -10.32 4.04
N ILE A 187 6.46 -11.39 4.60
CA ILE A 187 6.15 -12.63 3.88
C ILE A 187 5.06 -12.36 2.83
N THR A 188 5.48 -12.13 1.61
CA THR A 188 4.62 -11.91 0.44
C THR A 188 5.25 -12.57 -0.80
N PRO A 189 4.46 -12.93 -1.83
CA PRO A 189 5.02 -13.47 -3.07
C PRO A 189 6.09 -12.54 -3.67
N LEU A 190 5.82 -11.24 -3.76
CA LEU A 190 6.76 -10.26 -4.33
C LEU A 190 8.06 -10.15 -3.52
N ALA A 191 7.97 -10.14 -2.20
CA ALA A 191 9.14 -9.89 -1.35
C ALA A 191 10.06 -11.11 -1.21
N LEU A 192 9.55 -12.31 -1.48
CA LEU A 192 10.31 -13.56 -1.38
C LEU A 192 10.60 -14.19 -2.74
N GLU A 193 10.29 -13.49 -3.83
CA GLU A 193 10.59 -13.96 -5.18
C GLU A 193 12.11 -14.10 -5.37
N GLY A 194 12.55 -15.30 -5.75
CA GLY A 194 13.97 -15.62 -5.94
C GLY A 194 14.78 -15.89 -4.68
N TRP A 195 14.19 -15.75 -3.47
CA TRP A 195 14.91 -15.95 -2.22
C TRP A 195 15.03 -17.43 -1.85
N THR A 196 16.21 -17.83 -1.39
CA THR A 196 16.47 -19.14 -0.81
C THR A 196 16.02 -19.22 0.65
N GLN A 197 15.82 -20.42 1.17
CA GLN A 197 15.49 -20.62 2.60
C GLN A 197 16.60 -20.13 3.54
N GLU A 198 17.85 -20.20 3.10
CA GLU A 198 19.02 -19.73 3.87
C GLU A 198 19.00 -18.20 3.99
N GLU A 199 18.76 -17.48 2.93
CA GLU A 199 18.62 -16.01 2.93
C GLU A 199 17.44 -15.55 3.80
N ILE A 200 16.30 -16.25 3.70
CA ILE A 200 15.13 -15.99 4.54
C ILE A 200 15.49 -16.16 6.03
N GLU A 201 16.19 -17.25 6.37
CA GLU A 201 16.57 -17.53 7.77
C GLU A 201 17.61 -16.51 8.27
N GLU A 202 18.58 -16.13 7.44
CA GLU A 202 19.53 -15.07 7.76
C GLU A 202 18.82 -13.75 8.05
N HIS A 203 17.86 -13.37 7.22
CA HIS A 203 17.07 -12.15 7.43
C HIS A 203 16.25 -12.20 8.73
N LYS A 204 15.69 -13.35 9.10
CA LYS A 204 15.02 -13.53 10.39
C LYS A 204 16.00 -13.31 11.54
N GLN A 205 17.19 -13.95 11.49
CA GLN A 205 18.19 -13.84 12.53
C GLN A 205 18.76 -12.42 12.66
N ASN A 206 18.80 -11.68 11.56
CA ASN A 206 19.23 -10.28 11.55
C ASN A 206 18.17 -9.31 12.04
N ASN A 207 16.88 -9.68 12.05
CA ASN A 207 15.84 -8.84 12.62
C ASN A 207 15.86 -8.90 14.16
N PRO A 208 15.76 -7.77 14.88
CA PRO A 208 15.69 -7.78 16.35
C PRO A 208 14.58 -8.68 16.92
N LEU A 209 13.41 -8.74 16.31
CA LEU A 209 12.31 -9.62 16.73
C LEU A 209 12.45 -11.07 16.24
N LYS A 210 13.55 -11.43 15.57
CA LYS A 210 13.86 -12.80 15.13
C LYS A 210 12.78 -13.45 14.26
N ARG A 211 12.06 -12.65 13.51
CA ARG A 211 11.08 -13.08 12.51
C ARG A 211 10.97 -12.07 11.37
N LEU A 212 10.43 -12.51 10.25
CA LEU A 212 9.95 -11.62 9.21
C LEU A 212 8.61 -10.99 9.62
N GLY A 213 8.24 -9.89 8.96
CA GLY A 213 6.90 -9.35 9.06
C GLY A 213 5.87 -10.28 8.41
N GLU A 214 4.69 -10.34 8.97
CA GLU A 214 3.53 -10.96 8.35
C GLU A 214 2.61 -9.89 7.79
N THR A 215 1.82 -10.20 6.77
CA THR A 215 0.91 -9.22 6.15
C THR A 215 -0.09 -8.66 7.16
N ILE A 216 -0.48 -9.44 8.14
CA ILE A 216 -1.37 -9.00 9.23
C ILE A 216 -0.72 -7.96 10.16
N ASP A 217 0.62 -7.99 10.35
CA ASP A 217 1.31 -6.96 11.14
C ASP A 217 1.10 -5.58 10.51
N ILE A 218 1.15 -5.51 9.19
CA ILE A 218 0.97 -4.29 8.42
C ILE A 218 -0.51 -3.88 8.39
N ALA A 219 -1.40 -4.83 8.11
CA ALA A 219 -2.83 -4.58 8.03
C ALA A 219 -3.38 -4.00 9.34
N ASN A 220 -2.95 -4.50 10.50
CA ASN A 220 -3.36 -3.99 11.81
C ASN A 220 -3.02 -2.51 12.00
N VAL A 221 -1.84 -2.07 11.57
CA VAL A 221 -1.43 -0.66 11.66
C VAL A 221 -2.22 0.19 10.68
N VAL A 222 -2.46 -0.30 9.45
CA VAL A 222 -3.29 0.40 8.47
C VAL A 222 -4.70 0.60 9.02
N LEU A 223 -5.35 -0.42 9.55
CA LEU A 223 -6.70 -0.31 10.13
C LEU A 223 -6.72 0.69 11.30
N PHE A 224 -5.70 0.67 12.15
CA PHE A 224 -5.56 1.66 13.22
C PHE A 224 -5.52 3.09 12.67
N LEU A 225 -4.65 3.34 11.67
CA LEU A 225 -4.50 4.67 11.07
C LEU A 225 -5.76 5.15 10.33
N LEU A 226 -6.58 4.25 9.80
CA LEU A 226 -7.87 4.57 9.18
C LEU A 226 -8.95 4.91 10.21
N SER A 227 -8.84 4.41 11.44
CA SER A 227 -9.84 4.57 12.49
C SER A 227 -9.83 5.95 13.13
N ASP A 228 -10.91 6.29 13.85
CA ASP A 228 -11.03 7.52 14.64
C ASP A 228 -9.98 7.61 15.77
N LYS A 229 -9.41 6.46 16.18
CA LYS A 229 -8.36 6.41 17.21
C LYS A 229 -7.05 7.07 16.76
N ALA A 230 -6.84 7.23 15.45
CA ALA A 230 -5.69 7.88 14.84
C ALA A 230 -6.02 9.30 14.35
N SER A 231 -7.07 9.94 14.87
CA SER A 231 -7.56 11.25 14.39
C SER A 231 -6.54 12.38 14.49
N TYR A 232 -5.52 12.25 15.32
CA TYR A 232 -4.44 13.25 15.49
C TYR A 232 -3.10 12.82 14.88
N ILE A 233 -3.11 11.73 14.05
CA ILE A 233 -1.92 11.26 13.32
C ILE A 233 -2.08 11.68 11.86
N ASN A 234 -1.22 12.59 11.40
CA ASN A 234 -1.26 13.13 10.05
C ASN A 234 0.15 13.50 9.57
N GLY A 235 0.53 13.05 8.38
CA GLY A 235 1.85 13.29 7.79
C GLY A 235 2.96 12.36 8.31
N GLU A 236 2.62 11.34 9.09
CA GLU A 236 3.58 10.47 9.75
C GLU A 236 3.97 9.26 8.88
N ASN A 237 5.20 8.80 9.07
CA ASN A 237 5.70 7.53 8.53
C ASN A 237 5.83 6.52 9.68
N ILE A 238 4.93 5.55 9.72
CA ILE A 238 4.91 4.50 10.75
C ILE A 238 5.72 3.29 10.29
N ASN A 239 6.86 3.06 10.94
CA ASN A 239 7.73 1.92 10.65
C ASN A 239 7.21 0.63 11.30
N VAL A 240 6.84 -0.36 10.49
CA VAL A 240 6.41 -1.70 10.93
C VAL A 240 7.46 -2.71 10.49
N ASN A 241 8.57 -2.80 11.23
CA ASN A 241 9.79 -3.40 10.73
C ASN A 241 10.55 -4.31 11.74
N GLY A 242 9.94 -4.60 12.90
CA GLY A 242 10.58 -5.45 13.91
C GLY A 242 11.89 -4.89 14.47
N GLY A 243 12.14 -3.58 14.35
CA GLY A 243 13.37 -2.92 14.78
C GLY A 243 14.51 -2.95 13.76
N SER A 244 14.29 -3.38 12.52
CA SER A 244 15.33 -3.54 11.49
C SER A 244 16.06 -2.24 11.09
N LEU A 245 15.49 -1.07 11.42
CA LEU A 245 16.15 0.24 11.22
C LEU A 245 17.15 0.59 12.32
N LEU A 246 17.12 -0.11 13.47
CA LEU A 246 17.95 0.19 14.64
C LEU A 246 19.32 -0.50 14.59
N LYS A 247 19.58 -1.30 13.57
CA LYS A 247 20.84 -2.04 13.37
C LYS A 247 21.59 -1.55 12.14
#